data_2ed01a25f92f37c74ee5666af5796eec
#
_entry.id   2ed01a25f92f37c74ee5666af5796eec
#
_cell.length_a   1.000
_cell.length_b   1.000
_cell.length_c   1.000
_cell.angle_alpha   90.00
_cell.angle_beta   90.00
_cell.angle_gamma   90.00
#
_symmetry.space_group_name_H-M   'P 1'
#
loop_
_entity.id
_entity.type
_entity.pdbx_description
1 polymer ?
#
loop_
_entity_poly.entity_id
_entity_poly.type
_entity_poly.pdbx_seq_one_letter_code
_entity_poly.pdbx_strand_id
1 'polypeptide(L)'
;MSNRNLLHLNINLKDSKNFTNIKFVCMGGCATRMKNFAFKFSKSSNIPLSEEYNCGKRYVLYMVGPILFVNHGIGMPSINILLHEMTILLNHADAKDYTYLRIGSCGGIDVDPGTVVISSVAINTNLKPFYEINILGTIIKRKTFADTTVINELVNIKNNNFNTISGKTLCTNDFYEEQLRIDGAICKIDKKKIQKYLNILKQSGIVNIEMESLAFYGFCNELNIKSAVICVVLVNRFNNKRNDTDYDIYPQILAIKYMCDKLLDYKLLDKKQCKNIVDHFTKEV
;
A
#
# COMPACT_ATOMS: atom_id res chain seq x y z
N MET A 1 22.39 -22.79 -9.22
CA MET A 1 21.41 -21.66 -9.20
C MET A 1 20.11 -22.19 -9.79
N SER A 2 18.97 -22.04 -9.10
CA SER A 2 17.71 -22.63 -9.56
C SER A 2 17.21 -21.91 -10.81
N ASN A 3 16.94 -22.66 -11.87
CA ASN A 3 16.35 -22.16 -13.12
C ASN A 3 14.82 -22.04 -12.95
N ARG A 4 14.37 -21.35 -11.89
CA ARG A 4 12.97 -21.20 -11.53
C ARG A 4 12.45 -19.85 -12.01
N ASN A 5 11.37 -19.87 -12.77
CA ASN A 5 10.58 -18.66 -13.06
C ASN A 5 9.55 -18.42 -11.94
N LEU A 6 9.41 -17.17 -11.54
CA LEU A 6 8.29 -16.72 -10.74
C LEU A 6 7.05 -16.64 -11.63
N LEU A 7 6.00 -17.36 -11.25
CA LEU A 7 4.89 -17.66 -12.15
C LEU A 7 4.12 -16.40 -12.61
N HIS A 8 3.88 -15.46 -11.71
CA HIS A 8 3.06 -14.27 -11.97
C HIS A 8 3.89 -13.03 -12.26
N LEU A 9 5.08 -12.90 -11.65
CA LEU A 9 6.06 -11.87 -12.02
C LEU A 9 6.78 -12.20 -13.32
N ASN A 10 6.74 -13.45 -13.77
CA ASN A 10 7.40 -13.94 -14.98
C ASN A 10 8.89 -13.56 -15.04
N ILE A 11 9.55 -13.50 -13.91
CA ILE A 11 10.98 -13.20 -13.78
C ILE A 11 11.73 -14.48 -13.45
N ASN A 12 12.80 -14.77 -14.24
CA ASN A 12 13.68 -15.86 -13.92
C ASN A 12 14.62 -15.48 -12.77
N LEU A 13 14.75 -16.35 -11.78
CA LEU A 13 15.61 -16.09 -10.63
C LEU A 13 17.10 -15.94 -10.99
N LYS A 14 17.53 -16.38 -12.18
CA LYS A 14 18.88 -16.09 -12.69
C LYS A 14 19.13 -14.59 -12.85
N ASP A 15 18.08 -13.82 -13.15
CA ASP A 15 18.16 -12.37 -13.40
C ASP A 15 17.98 -11.56 -12.11
N SER A 16 17.84 -12.22 -10.95
CA SER A 16 17.60 -11.59 -9.66
C SER A 16 18.68 -10.59 -9.23
N LYS A 17 19.92 -10.76 -9.70
CA LYS A 17 21.03 -9.83 -9.39
C LYS A 17 20.72 -8.36 -9.69
N ASN A 18 19.84 -8.09 -10.64
CA ASN A 18 19.38 -6.73 -10.97
C ASN A 18 18.63 -6.08 -9.81
N PHE A 19 18.14 -6.86 -8.84
CA PHE A 19 17.33 -6.40 -7.71
C PHE A 19 18.10 -6.32 -6.38
N THR A 20 19.41 -6.55 -6.37
CA THR A 20 20.25 -6.54 -5.14
C THR A 20 20.18 -5.23 -4.37
N ASN A 21 20.11 -4.10 -5.08
CA ASN A 21 20.15 -2.77 -4.47
C ASN A 21 18.77 -2.19 -4.13
N ILE A 22 17.71 -2.97 -4.21
CA ILE A 22 16.36 -2.49 -3.91
C ILE A 22 16.25 -2.15 -2.42
N LYS A 23 15.70 -0.95 -2.15
CA LYS A 23 15.42 -0.43 -0.82
C LYS A 23 13.93 -0.21 -0.57
N PHE A 24 13.15 0.00 -1.62
CA PHE A 24 11.71 0.17 -1.51
C PHE A 24 10.94 -0.62 -2.57
N VAL A 25 9.80 -1.15 -2.17
CA VAL A 25 8.79 -1.67 -3.09
C VAL A 25 7.49 -0.93 -2.84
N CYS A 26 7.14 -0.02 -3.76
CA CYS A 26 5.87 0.69 -3.76
C CYS A 26 4.81 -0.16 -4.47
N MET A 27 3.76 -0.54 -3.74
CA MET A 27 2.69 -1.40 -4.22
C MET A 27 1.37 -0.65 -4.25
N GLY A 28 0.62 -0.73 -5.35
CA GLY A 28 -0.71 -0.11 -5.47
C GLY A 28 -1.71 -0.96 -6.23
N GLY A 29 -3.00 -0.70 -6.07
CA GLY A 29 -4.06 -1.50 -6.70
C GLY A 29 -4.17 -1.32 -8.22
N CYS A 30 -3.83 -0.14 -8.75
CA CYS A 30 -4.04 0.24 -10.15
C CYS A 30 -2.73 0.27 -10.94
N ALA A 31 -2.68 -0.47 -12.05
CA ALA A 31 -1.51 -0.56 -12.93
C ALA A 31 -1.11 0.81 -13.51
N THR A 32 -2.08 1.58 -14.04
CA THR A 32 -1.83 2.91 -14.61
C THR A 32 -1.27 3.87 -13.57
N ARG A 33 -1.81 3.85 -12.34
CA ARG A 33 -1.32 4.70 -11.24
C ARG A 33 0.13 4.36 -10.88
N MET A 34 0.49 3.09 -10.79
CA MET A 34 1.86 2.67 -10.46
C MET A 34 2.83 2.98 -11.59
N LYS A 35 2.41 2.82 -12.85
CA LYS A 35 3.17 3.27 -14.02
C LYS A 35 3.46 4.77 -13.95
N ASN A 36 2.42 5.59 -13.78
CA ASN A 36 2.56 7.04 -13.70
C ASN A 36 3.46 7.46 -12.54
N PHE A 37 3.35 6.78 -11.39
CA PHE A 37 4.21 7.03 -10.24
C PHE A 37 5.69 6.78 -10.57
N ALA A 38 6.02 5.65 -11.20
CA ALA A 38 7.38 5.33 -11.63
C ALA A 38 7.92 6.37 -12.63
N PHE A 39 7.12 6.77 -13.62
CA PHE A 39 7.51 7.78 -14.62
C PHE A 39 7.78 9.15 -13.99
N LYS A 40 6.89 9.61 -13.10
CA LYS A 40 7.07 10.88 -12.38
C LYS A 40 8.33 10.86 -11.52
N PHE A 41 8.55 9.77 -10.79
CA PHE A 41 9.75 9.63 -9.96
C PHE A 41 11.03 9.63 -10.81
N SER A 42 11.07 8.87 -11.89
CA SER A 42 12.20 8.85 -12.82
C SER A 42 12.51 10.24 -13.37
N LYS A 43 11.49 10.94 -13.87
CA LYS A 43 11.63 12.30 -14.45
C LYS A 43 12.15 13.31 -13.41
N SER A 44 11.64 13.26 -12.18
CA SER A 44 12.01 14.23 -11.14
C SER A 44 13.36 13.95 -10.48
N SER A 45 13.77 12.68 -10.43
CA SER A 45 15.05 12.25 -9.86
C SER A 45 16.22 12.26 -10.86
N ASN A 46 15.94 12.33 -12.17
CA ASN A 46 16.88 12.06 -13.26
C ASN A 46 17.52 10.64 -13.19
N ILE A 47 16.85 9.69 -12.53
CA ILE A 47 17.25 8.29 -12.53
C ILE A 47 16.52 7.59 -13.67
N PRO A 48 17.22 6.84 -14.54
CA PRO A 48 16.58 6.14 -15.64
C PRO A 48 15.49 5.17 -15.15
N LEU A 49 14.36 5.18 -15.83
CA LEU A 49 13.32 4.18 -15.67
C LEU A 49 13.76 2.91 -16.41
N SER A 50 13.62 1.75 -15.79
CA SER A 50 13.72 0.48 -16.51
C SER A 50 12.61 0.37 -17.56
N GLU A 51 12.82 -0.51 -18.54
CA GLU A 51 11.70 -1.00 -19.32
C GLU A 51 10.68 -1.67 -18.40
N GLU A 52 9.42 -1.75 -18.85
CA GLU A 52 8.40 -2.51 -18.13
C GLU A 52 8.80 -3.98 -18.11
N TYR A 53 8.93 -4.55 -16.91
CA TYR A 53 9.14 -5.99 -16.79
C TYR A 53 7.91 -6.75 -17.31
N ASN A 54 8.13 -7.71 -18.17
CA ASN A 54 7.02 -8.51 -18.71
C ASN A 54 6.49 -9.48 -17.65
N CYS A 55 5.66 -8.97 -16.76
CA CYS A 55 4.97 -9.75 -15.72
C CYS A 55 3.71 -10.46 -16.25
N GLY A 56 3.70 -10.92 -17.49
CA GLY A 56 2.52 -11.42 -18.14
C GLY A 56 1.46 -10.31 -18.26
N LYS A 57 0.18 -10.64 -18.01
CA LYS A 57 -0.91 -9.62 -18.04
C LYS A 57 -1.41 -9.23 -16.64
N ARG A 58 -0.77 -9.73 -15.57
CA ARG A 58 -1.29 -9.55 -14.21
C ARG A 58 -0.72 -8.35 -13.50
N TYR A 59 0.59 -8.16 -13.60
CA TYR A 59 1.29 -7.08 -12.91
C TYR A 59 2.01 -6.16 -13.89
N VAL A 60 2.11 -4.91 -13.50
CA VAL A 60 2.99 -3.91 -14.11
C VAL A 60 4.12 -3.67 -13.10
N LEU A 61 5.35 -3.84 -13.51
CA LEU A 61 6.53 -3.66 -12.66
C LEU A 61 7.55 -2.77 -13.36
N TYR A 62 7.95 -1.71 -12.68
CA TYR A 62 9.01 -0.79 -13.08
C TYR A 62 10.05 -0.66 -11.98
N MET A 63 11.30 -0.44 -12.36
CA MET A 63 12.39 -0.12 -11.44
C MET A 63 12.96 1.25 -11.76
N VAL A 64 13.15 2.08 -10.74
CA VAL A 64 13.84 3.36 -10.82
C VAL A 64 14.88 3.42 -9.72
N GLY A 65 16.12 3.16 -10.07
CA GLY A 65 17.21 3.03 -9.09
C GLY A 65 16.87 1.99 -8.01
N PRO A 66 16.85 2.37 -6.72
CA PRO A 66 16.63 1.42 -5.62
C PRO A 66 15.13 1.20 -5.30
N ILE A 67 14.21 1.61 -6.16
CA ILE A 67 12.77 1.53 -5.91
C ILE A 67 12.09 0.70 -7.00
N LEU A 68 11.25 -0.24 -6.57
CA LEU A 68 10.29 -0.95 -7.41
C LEU A 68 8.90 -0.32 -7.29
N PHE A 69 8.22 -0.16 -8.41
CA PHE A 69 6.84 0.28 -8.52
C PHE A 69 6.02 -0.83 -9.17
N VAL A 70 5.05 -1.38 -8.44
CA VAL A 70 4.29 -2.54 -8.89
C VAL A 70 2.83 -2.44 -8.51
N ASN A 71 1.91 -2.91 -9.37
CA ASN A 71 0.52 -3.04 -8.97
C ASN A 71 0.25 -4.43 -8.38
N HIS A 72 -0.72 -4.49 -7.43
CA HIS A 72 -1.15 -5.76 -6.82
C HIS A 72 -2.58 -6.16 -7.20
N GLY A 73 -3.31 -5.33 -7.97
CA GLY A 73 -4.73 -5.55 -8.24
C GLY A 73 -5.60 -5.23 -7.01
N ILE A 74 -6.69 -5.97 -6.82
CA ILE A 74 -7.67 -5.75 -5.75
C ILE A 74 -7.80 -7.02 -4.91
N GLY A 75 -7.85 -6.84 -3.60
CA GLY A 75 -8.16 -7.86 -2.61
C GLY A 75 -6.99 -8.71 -2.14
N MET A 76 -7.18 -9.33 -0.98
CA MET A 76 -6.13 -10.08 -0.26
C MET A 76 -5.52 -11.23 -1.09
N PRO A 77 -6.27 -12.02 -1.88
CA PRO A 77 -5.65 -13.07 -2.71
C PRO A 77 -4.69 -12.51 -3.75
N SER A 78 -5.03 -11.36 -4.36
CA SER A 78 -4.21 -10.76 -5.40
C SER A 78 -2.88 -10.22 -4.85
N ILE A 79 -2.93 -9.47 -3.74
CA ILE A 79 -1.70 -8.95 -3.12
C ILE A 79 -0.82 -10.07 -2.54
N ASN A 80 -1.41 -11.13 -2.00
CA ASN A 80 -0.64 -12.26 -1.46
C ASN A 80 0.26 -12.91 -2.51
N ILE A 81 -0.23 -13.11 -3.74
CA ILE A 81 0.58 -13.65 -4.84
C ILE A 81 1.82 -12.76 -5.05
N LEU A 82 1.61 -11.45 -5.15
CA LEU A 82 2.70 -10.49 -5.35
C LEU A 82 3.70 -10.51 -4.19
N LEU A 83 3.22 -10.49 -2.95
CA LEU A 83 4.07 -10.46 -1.76
C LEU A 83 5.01 -11.68 -1.71
N HIS A 84 4.48 -12.87 -1.98
CA HIS A 84 5.30 -14.08 -2.01
C HIS A 84 6.36 -14.05 -3.11
N GLU A 85 5.97 -13.75 -4.34
CA GLU A 85 6.91 -13.79 -5.46
C GLU A 85 7.94 -12.67 -5.40
N MET A 86 7.53 -11.45 -4.99
CA MET A 86 8.43 -10.32 -4.80
C MET A 86 9.47 -10.62 -3.71
N THR A 87 9.04 -11.18 -2.59
CA THR A 87 9.95 -11.53 -1.49
C THR A 87 10.92 -12.65 -1.88
N ILE A 88 10.45 -13.66 -2.63
CA ILE A 88 11.35 -14.71 -3.19
C ILE A 88 12.40 -14.07 -4.10
N LEU A 89 11.99 -13.13 -4.97
CA LEU A 89 12.89 -12.42 -5.88
C LEU A 89 13.97 -11.64 -5.11
N LEU A 90 13.55 -10.80 -4.14
CA LEU A 90 14.46 -9.98 -3.36
C LEU A 90 15.41 -10.81 -2.48
N ASN A 91 14.91 -11.87 -1.85
CA ASN A 91 15.75 -12.78 -1.07
C ASN A 91 16.78 -13.51 -1.96
N HIS A 92 16.39 -13.93 -3.17
CA HIS A 92 17.31 -14.57 -4.11
C HIS A 92 18.34 -13.57 -4.67
N ALA A 93 17.96 -12.28 -4.77
CA ALA A 93 18.85 -11.19 -5.13
C ALA A 93 19.81 -10.78 -3.99
N ASP A 94 19.66 -11.33 -2.80
CA ASP A 94 20.34 -10.89 -1.58
C ASP A 94 20.11 -9.42 -1.25
N ALA A 95 18.94 -8.86 -1.61
CA ALA A 95 18.55 -7.51 -1.26
C ALA A 95 18.37 -7.39 0.27
N LYS A 96 18.88 -6.30 0.86
CA LYS A 96 18.88 -6.09 2.31
C LYS A 96 18.16 -4.78 2.69
N ASP A 97 17.56 -4.77 3.86
CA ASP A 97 16.94 -3.58 4.47
C ASP A 97 15.91 -2.88 3.56
N TYR A 98 15.14 -3.66 2.83
CA TYR A 98 14.06 -3.12 2.01
C TYR A 98 12.77 -2.92 2.81
N THR A 99 11.99 -1.94 2.39
CA THR A 99 10.71 -1.58 3.00
C THR A 99 9.58 -1.72 1.96
N TYR A 100 8.48 -2.34 2.36
CA TYR A 100 7.26 -2.42 1.55
C TYR A 100 6.31 -1.27 1.89
N LEU A 101 5.90 -0.51 0.89
CA LEU A 101 4.92 0.58 1.02
C LEU A 101 3.71 0.26 0.14
N ARG A 102 2.56 0.01 0.77
CA ARG A 102 1.29 -0.10 0.05
C ARG A 102 0.64 1.28 -0.02
N ILE A 103 0.39 1.73 -1.25
CA ILE A 103 -0.16 3.05 -1.57
C ILE A 103 -1.52 2.84 -2.24
N GLY A 104 -2.58 3.33 -1.61
CA GLY A 104 -3.93 3.05 -2.07
C GLY A 104 -4.95 4.13 -1.75
N SER A 105 -6.21 3.76 -1.94
CA SER A 105 -7.38 4.55 -1.57
C SER A 105 -8.29 3.75 -0.64
N CYS A 106 -9.17 4.45 0.10
CA CYS A 106 -10.05 3.84 1.09
C CYS A 106 -11.36 4.62 1.24
N GLY A 107 -12.32 4.02 1.96
CA GLY A 107 -13.45 4.74 2.52
C GLY A 107 -13.14 5.21 3.93
N GLY A 108 -13.45 6.45 4.26
CA GLY A 108 -13.27 7.01 5.60
C GLY A 108 -14.40 6.62 6.56
N ILE A 109 -14.06 6.33 7.80
CA ILE A 109 -15.02 6.15 8.90
C ILE A 109 -15.02 7.44 9.72
N ASP A 110 -15.95 8.34 9.40
CA ASP A 110 -16.00 9.71 9.93
C ASP A 110 -14.73 10.52 9.64
N VAL A 111 -14.11 10.25 8.50
CA VAL A 111 -12.92 10.93 7.99
C VAL A 111 -13.23 11.49 6.61
N ASP A 112 -12.90 12.74 6.38
CA ASP A 112 -13.23 13.44 5.15
C ASP A 112 -12.34 13.04 3.96
N PRO A 113 -12.91 13.10 2.72
CA PRO A 113 -12.15 12.89 1.50
C PRO A 113 -10.91 13.81 1.40
N GLY A 114 -9.83 13.28 0.83
CA GLY A 114 -8.54 13.96 0.74
C GLY A 114 -7.63 13.76 1.96
N THR A 115 -8.16 13.23 3.08
CA THR A 115 -7.31 12.87 4.22
C THR A 115 -6.48 11.61 3.90
N VAL A 116 -5.20 11.64 4.18
CA VAL A 116 -4.30 10.49 4.08
C VAL A 116 -4.29 9.74 5.41
N VAL A 117 -4.57 8.45 5.35
CA VAL A 117 -4.57 7.55 6.51
C VAL A 117 -3.33 6.66 6.46
N ILE A 118 -2.55 6.68 7.54
CA ILE A 118 -1.47 5.74 7.81
C ILE A 118 -2.03 4.66 8.73
N SER A 119 -2.14 3.42 8.23
CA SER A 119 -2.74 2.32 9.00
C SER A 119 -1.80 1.84 10.10
N SER A 120 -2.17 2.02 11.36
CA SER A 120 -1.38 1.54 12.51
C SER A 120 -1.56 0.05 12.76
N VAL A 121 -2.73 -0.49 12.43
CA VAL A 121 -3.07 -1.90 12.51
C VAL A 121 -4.23 -2.21 11.57
N ALA A 122 -4.18 -3.36 10.89
CA ALA A 122 -5.31 -3.85 10.12
C ALA A 122 -6.21 -4.74 11.01
N ILE A 123 -7.52 -4.51 10.90
CA ILE A 123 -8.56 -5.19 11.69
C ILE A 123 -9.45 -5.97 10.73
N ASN A 124 -9.77 -7.22 11.06
CA ASN A 124 -10.72 -8.00 10.30
C ASN A 124 -12.19 -7.66 10.66
N THR A 125 -13.14 -8.19 9.92
CA THR A 125 -14.58 -7.93 10.12
C THR A 125 -15.12 -8.43 11.48
N ASN A 126 -14.38 -9.28 12.18
CA ASN A 126 -14.65 -9.67 13.58
C ASN A 126 -14.00 -8.72 14.60
N LEU A 127 -13.49 -7.56 14.15
CA LEU A 127 -12.80 -6.55 14.95
C LEU A 127 -11.55 -7.08 15.67
N LYS A 128 -10.82 -7.99 15.03
CA LYS A 128 -9.58 -8.59 15.57
C LYS A 128 -8.38 -8.23 14.70
N PRO A 129 -7.19 -7.99 15.30
CA PRO A 129 -5.96 -7.62 14.59
C PRO A 129 -5.22 -8.86 14.07
N PHE A 130 -5.92 -9.71 13.33
CA PHE A 130 -5.36 -10.94 12.76
C PHE A 130 -5.84 -11.17 11.34
N TYR A 131 -4.90 -11.54 10.47
CA TYR A 131 -5.20 -12.17 9.19
C TYR A 131 -5.34 -13.70 9.43
N GLU A 132 -6.53 -14.21 9.17
CA GLU A 132 -6.87 -15.63 9.34
C GLU A 132 -6.80 -16.35 8.00
N ILE A 133 -6.00 -17.41 7.92
CA ILE A 133 -5.85 -18.25 6.73
C ILE A 133 -6.14 -19.70 7.12
N ASN A 134 -6.90 -20.39 6.30
CA ASN A 134 -7.15 -21.82 6.47
C ASN A 134 -6.08 -22.62 5.72
N ILE A 135 -5.21 -23.29 6.46
CA ILE A 135 -4.16 -24.16 5.92
C ILE A 135 -4.42 -25.60 6.37
N LEU A 136 -4.64 -26.47 5.40
CA LEU A 136 -4.94 -27.90 5.67
C LEU A 136 -6.06 -28.09 6.71
N GLY A 137 -7.12 -27.28 6.61
CA GLY A 137 -8.25 -27.33 7.54
C GLY A 137 -8.02 -26.64 8.89
N THR A 138 -6.84 -26.10 9.13
CA THR A 138 -6.50 -25.40 10.38
C THR A 138 -6.42 -23.88 10.15
N ILE A 139 -7.07 -23.11 11.02
CA ILE A 139 -7.01 -21.64 10.96
C ILE A 139 -5.71 -21.16 11.59
N ILE A 140 -4.86 -20.57 10.77
CA ILE A 140 -3.64 -19.89 11.20
C ILE A 140 -3.91 -18.39 11.30
N LYS A 141 -3.46 -17.78 12.40
CA LYS A 141 -3.63 -16.34 12.67
C LYS A 141 -2.29 -15.63 12.60
N ARG A 142 -2.17 -14.66 11.70
CA ARG A 142 -1.00 -13.79 11.58
C ARG A 142 -1.33 -12.40 12.12
N LYS A 143 -0.46 -11.86 12.96
CA LYS A 143 -0.64 -10.50 13.52
C LYS A 143 -0.58 -9.46 12.41
N THR A 144 -1.35 -8.37 12.53
CA THR A 144 -1.51 -7.35 11.49
C THR A 144 -1.21 -5.93 11.99
N PHE A 145 -0.16 -5.81 12.81
CA PHE A 145 0.34 -4.53 13.28
C PHE A 145 1.31 -3.93 12.23
N ALA A 146 1.28 -2.62 12.09
CA ALA A 146 2.28 -1.92 11.28
C ALA A 146 3.65 -1.92 11.97
N ASP A 147 4.71 -1.72 11.20
CA ASP A 147 6.04 -1.45 11.75
C ASP A 147 6.03 -0.09 12.46
N THR A 148 6.26 -0.09 13.78
CA THR A 148 6.15 1.10 14.62
C THR A 148 7.18 2.17 14.25
N THR A 149 8.37 1.78 13.80
CA THR A 149 9.40 2.72 13.36
C THR A 149 8.97 3.45 12.09
N VAL A 150 8.53 2.70 11.09
CA VAL A 150 8.06 3.26 9.81
C VAL A 150 6.84 4.16 10.01
N ILE A 151 5.89 3.75 10.85
CA ILE A 151 4.69 4.56 11.13
C ILE A 151 5.04 5.87 11.84
N ASN A 152 5.90 5.81 12.87
CA ASN A 152 6.32 7.02 13.59
C ASN A 152 7.05 8.01 12.67
N GLU A 153 7.91 7.51 11.80
CA GLU A 153 8.59 8.36 10.81
C GLU A 153 7.59 9.00 9.85
N LEU A 154 6.64 8.23 9.29
CA LEU A 154 5.61 8.74 8.38
C LEU A 154 4.70 9.79 9.04
N VAL A 155 4.27 9.57 10.28
CA VAL A 155 3.41 10.50 11.02
C VAL A 155 4.12 11.83 11.31
N ASN A 156 5.43 11.80 11.52
CA ASN A 156 6.24 12.99 11.80
C ASN A 156 6.62 13.79 10.55
N ILE A 157 6.33 13.31 9.35
CA ILE A 157 6.59 14.05 8.11
C ILE A 157 5.70 15.30 8.05
N LYS A 158 6.33 16.46 8.04
CA LYS A 158 5.61 17.75 7.86
C LYS A 158 4.99 17.82 6.47
N ASN A 159 3.69 18.05 6.44
CA ASN A 159 2.93 18.20 5.21
C ASN A 159 1.82 19.24 5.39
N ASN A 160 1.79 20.25 4.50
CA ASN A 160 0.81 21.33 4.53
C ASN A 160 -0.25 21.21 3.41
N ASN A 161 -0.13 20.19 2.55
CA ASN A 161 -0.95 20.08 1.34
C ASN A 161 -2.26 19.33 1.60
N PHE A 162 -2.26 18.40 2.58
CA PHE A 162 -3.42 17.59 2.93
C PHE A 162 -3.32 17.14 4.38
N ASN A 163 -4.46 16.78 4.96
CA ASN A 163 -4.50 16.23 6.31
C ASN A 163 -3.94 14.80 6.34
N THR A 164 -3.19 14.46 7.39
CA THR A 164 -2.63 13.12 7.61
C THR A 164 -2.98 12.65 9.01
N ILE A 165 -3.53 11.46 9.11
CA ILE A 165 -3.86 10.82 10.39
C ILE A 165 -3.32 9.39 10.43
N SER A 166 -3.14 8.88 11.65
CA SER A 166 -2.89 7.45 11.87
C SER A 166 -4.04 6.82 12.64
N GLY A 167 -4.40 5.58 12.27
CA GLY A 167 -5.48 4.88 12.94
C GLY A 167 -5.64 3.43 12.48
N LYS A 168 -6.62 2.74 13.06
CA LYS A 168 -6.94 1.37 12.68
C LYS A 168 -7.68 1.33 11.36
N THR A 169 -7.35 0.36 10.51
CA THR A 169 -7.97 0.13 9.20
C THR A 169 -8.80 -1.14 9.24
N LEU A 170 -10.08 -1.07 8.90
CA LEU A 170 -10.90 -2.26 8.66
C LEU A 170 -10.57 -2.80 7.27
N CYS A 171 -10.18 -4.06 7.19
CA CYS A 171 -9.93 -4.73 5.92
C CYS A 171 -11.02 -5.77 5.63
N THR A 172 -11.60 -5.72 4.44
CA THR A 172 -12.72 -6.55 4.01
C THR A 172 -12.35 -7.44 2.83
N ASN A 173 -13.12 -8.51 2.64
CA ASN A 173 -12.99 -9.41 1.49
C ASN A 173 -13.90 -9.01 0.33
N ASP A 174 -15.02 -8.34 0.65
CA ASP A 174 -16.00 -7.90 -0.33
C ASP A 174 -16.02 -6.38 -0.45
N PHE A 175 -16.10 -5.90 -1.69
CA PHE A 175 -16.12 -4.47 -1.99
C PHE A 175 -17.49 -3.83 -1.74
N TYR A 176 -18.57 -4.61 -1.73
CA TYR A 176 -19.94 -4.11 -1.62
C TYR A 176 -20.48 -4.23 -0.20
N GLU A 177 -21.04 -5.37 0.18
CA GLU A 177 -21.76 -5.50 1.45
C GLU A 177 -20.84 -5.37 2.67
N GLU A 178 -19.64 -5.99 2.67
CA GLU A 178 -18.68 -5.83 3.79
C GLU A 178 -18.15 -4.40 3.91
N GLN A 179 -18.12 -3.64 2.79
CA GLN A 179 -17.78 -2.21 2.82
C GLN A 179 -18.99 -1.30 3.06
N LEU A 180 -20.10 -1.85 3.52
CA LEU A 180 -21.33 -1.11 3.86
C LEU A 180 -21.92 -0.36 2.67
N ARG A 181 -21.68 -0.84 1.45
CA ARG A 181 -22.24 -0.28 0.23
C ARG A 181 -23.63 -0.88 -0.04
N ILE A 182 -24.48 -0.05 -0.63
CA ILE A 182 -25.87 -0.42 -0.97
C ILE A 182 -26.13 -0.41 -2.47
N ASP A 183 -25.08 -0.22 -3.28
CA ASP A 183 -25.12 -0.10 -4.73
C ASP A 183 -24.65 -1.37 -5.46
N GLY A 184 -24.48 -2.48 -4.74
CA GLY A 184 -24.18 -3.79 -5.30
C GLY A 184 -25.42 -4.47 -5.88
N ALA A 185 -25.21 -5.48 -6.73
CA ALA A 185 -26.31 -6.32 -7.27
C ALA A 185 -27.03 -7.10 -6.16
N ILE A 186 -26.33 -7.42 -5.08
CA ILE A 186 -26.89 -7.96 -3.84
C ILE A 186 -26.79 -6.88 -2.79
N CYS A 187 -27.92 -6.45 -2.25
CA CYS A 187 -27.97 -5.48 -1.17
C CYS A 187 -29.14 -5.84 -0.24
N LYS A 188 -28.83 -6.53 0.86
CA LYS A 188 -29.81 -6.93 1.87
C LYS A 188 -29.64 -6.19 3.20
N ILE A 189 -28.78 -5.14 3.21
CA ILE A 189 -28.43 -4.42 4.43
C ILE A 189 -29.34 -3.21 4.62
N ASP A 190 -29.97 -3.13 5.78
CA ASP A 190 -30.75 -1.96 6.19
C ASP A 190 -29.83 -0.78 6.55
N LYS A 191 -30.19 0.42 6.06
CA LYS A 191 -29.45 1.67 6.34
C LYS A 191 -29.28 1.95 7.85
N LYS A 192 -30.27 1.61 8.69
CA LYS A 192 -30.17 1.76 10.14
C LYS A 192 -29.11 0.83 10.73
N LYS A 193 -28.99 -0.39 10.22
CA LYS A 193 -27.96 -1.35 10.64
C LYS A 193 -26.55 -0.86 10.22
N ILE A 194 -26.43 -0.30 9.01
CA ILE A 194 -25.18 0.32 8.53
C ILE A 194 -24.76 1.42 9.50
N GLN A 195 -25.65 2.36 9.83
CA GLN A 195 -25.32 3.48 10.73
C GLN A 195 -24.90 2.99 12.13
N LYS A 196 -25.59 1.99 12.66
CA LYS A 196 -25.21 1.37 13.94
C LYS A 196 -23.82 0.76 13.88
N TYR A 197 -23.49 0.06 12.80
CA TYR A 197 -22.18 -0.58 12.64
C TYR A 197 -21.07 0.46 12.43
N LEU A 198 -21.30 1.50 11.64
CA LEU A 198 -20.37 2.62 11.50
C LEU A 198 -20.02 3.26 12.86
N ASN A 199 -21.00 3.43 13.75
CA ASN A 199 -20.76 3.92 15.10
C ASN A 199 -19.89 2.96 15.92
N ILE A 200 -20.08 1.64 15.78
CA ILE A 200 -19.23 0.62 16.43
C ILE A 200 -17.79 0.72 15.90
N LEU A 201 -17.61 0.85 14.59
CA LEU A 201 -16.29 1.00 13.98
C LEU A 201 -15.57 2.26 14.50
N LYS A 202 -16.27 3.40 14.52
CA LYS A 202 -15.75 4.67 15.05
C LYS A 202 -15.34 4.54 16.51
N GLN A 203 -16.20 3.98 17.36
CA GLN A 203 -15.92 3.76 18.80
C GLN A 203 -14.75 2.78 19.01
N SER A 204 -14.52 1.87 18.07
CA SER A 204 -13.37 0.95 18.10
C SER A 204 -12.06 1.60 17.63
N GLY A 205 -12.09 2.89 17.24
CA GLY A 205 -10.94 3.63 16.74
C GLY A 205 -10.54 3.26 15.29
N ILE A 206 -11.49 2.71 14.52
CA ILE A 206 -11.30 2.43 13.11
C ILE A 206 -11.60 3.71 12.34
N VAL A 207 -10.65 4.14 11.49
CA VAL A 207 -10.73 5.42 10.77
C VAL A 207 -10.96 5.25 9.27
N ASN A 208 -10.69 4.07 8.72
CA ASN A 208 -10.93 3.79 7.30
C ASN A 208 -11.18 2.30 7.02
N ILE A 209 -11.60 2.02 5.79
CA ILE A 209 -11.93 0.69 5.29
C ILE A 209 -11.33 0.49 3.90
N GLU A 210 -10.69 -0.66 3.67
CA GLU A 210 -10.08 -1.07 2.41
C GLU A 210 -9.98 -2.61 2.33
N MET A 211 -9.16 -3.21 1.41
CA MET A 211 -9.28 -4.64 1.09
C MET A 211 -7.98 -5.45 1.11
N GLU A 212 -6.84 -4.89 1.52
CA GLU A 212 -5.53 -5.57 1.38
C GLU A 212 -4.66 -5.55 2.64
N SER A 213 -4.89 -4.62 3.56
CA SER A 213 -4.02 -4.38 4.72
C SER A 213 -3.84 -5.59 5.64
N LEU A 214 -4.86 -6.45 5.80
CA LEU A 214 -4.73 -7.68 6.59
C LEU A 214 -3.69 -8.63 6.01
N ALA A 215 -3.80 -8.92 4.71
CA ALA A 215 -2.86 -9.81 4.04
C ALA A 215 -1.47 -9.20 4.00
N PHE A 216 -1.39 -7.89 3.71
CA PHE A 216 -0.14 -7.15 3.63
C PHE A 216 0.62 -7.16 4.96
N TYR A 217 -0.01 -6.71 6.05
CA TYR A 217 0.65 -6.72 7.35
C TYR A 217 0.85 -8.14 7.90
N GLY A 218 -0.11 -9.05 7.72
CA GLY A 218 0.03 -10.44 8.14
C GLY A 218 1.24 -11.12 7.50
N PHE A 219 1.50 -10.84 6.23
CA PHE A 219 2.69 -11.33 5.52
C PHE A 219 3.97 -10.65 6.01
N CYS A 220 3.98 -9.33 6.08
CA CYS A 220 5.18 -8.57 6.48
C CYS A 220 5.61 -8.87 7.91
N ASN A 221 4.66 -9.00 8.85
CA ASN A 221 4.97 -9.38 10.23
C ASN A 221 5.59 -10.77 10.33
N GLU A 222 5.05 -11.76 9.60
CA GLU A 222 5.56 -13.13 9.62
C GLU A 222 7.03 -13.21 9.19
N LEU A 223 7.45 -12.32 8.29
CA LEU A 223 8.81 -12.28 7.74
C LEU A 223 9.68 -11.14 8.28
N ASN A 224 9.18 -10.38 9.27
CA ASN A 224 9.87 -9.20 9.82
C ASN A 224 10.29 -8.18 8.75
N ILE A 225 9.44 -7.96 7.74
CA ILE A 225 9.65 -6.96 6.69
C ILE A 225 9.10 -5.61 7.15
N LYS A 226 9.92 -4.57 7.12
CA LYS A 226 9.48 -3.18 7.36
C LYS A 226 8.37 -2.80 6.38
N SER A 227 7.26 -2.25 6.88
CA SER A 227 6.12 -2.02 6.01
C SER A 227 5.17 -0.94 6.52
N ALA A 228 4.49 -0.27 5.57
CA ALA A 228 3.39 0.65 5.87
C ALA A 228 2.30 0.59 4.81
N VAL A 229 1.07 0.85 5.24
CA VAL A 229 -0.10 1.07 4.38
C VAL A 229 -0.50 2.54 4.48
N ILE A 230 -0.55 3.22 3.34
CA ILE A 230 -0.84 4.65 3.19
C ILE A 230 -1.98 4.79 2.19
N CYS A 231 -3.15 5.23 2.65
CA CYS A 231 -4.34 5.33 1.81
C CYS A 231 -4.96 6.72 1.87
N VAL A 232 -5.42 7.26 0.75
CA VAL A 232 -6.25 8.46 0.73
C VAL A 232 -7.73 8.09 0.84
N VAL A 233 -8.47 8.87 1.60
CA VAL A 233 -9.93 8.74 1.71
C VAL A 233 -10.58 9.34 0.47
N LEU A 234 -11.41 8.54 -0.23
CA LEU A 234 -12.20 8.98 -1.39
C LEU A 234 -13.64 9.31 -1.03
N VAL A 235 -14.17 8.69 0.01
CA VAL A 235 -15.57 8.87 0.46
C VAL A 235 -15.67 8.72 1.96
N ASN A 236 -16.37 9.64 2.62
CA ASN A 236 -16.74 9.48 4.03
C ASN A 236 -17.99 8.59 4.12
N ARG A 237 -17.88 7.45 4.78
CA ARG A 237 -18.95 6.44 4.88
C ARG A 237 -20.11 6.86 5.77
N PHE A 238 -19.95 7.86 6.66
CA PHE A 238 -21.03 8.35 7.51
C PHE A 238 -22.04 9.22 6.77
N ASN A 239 -21.57 10.09 5.88
CA ASN A 239 -22.40 11.08 5.20
C ASN A 239 -22.36 10.95 3.68
N ASN A 240 -21.63 9.95 3.13
CA ASN A 240 -21.38 9.74 1.71
C ASN A 240 -20.77 10.97 1.00
N LYS A 241 -20.12 11.85 1.74
CA LYS A 241 -19.39 12.99 1.18
C LYS A 241 -18.29 12.48 0.27
N ARG A 242 -18.30 12.94 -0.96
CA ARG A 242 -17.27 12.73 -1.99
C ARG A 242 -16.91 14.07 -2.56
N ASN A 243 -15.73 14.18 -3.12
CA ASN A 243 -15.32 15.32 -3.93
C ASN A 243 -14.90 14.80 -5.31
N ASP A 244 -15.01 15.64 -6.33
CA ASP A 244 -14.58 15.30 -7.70
C ASP A 244 -13.06 15.42 -7.89
N THR A 245 -12.33 15.81 -6.85
CA THR A 245 -10.87 15.97 -6.88
C THR A 245 -10.19 14.61 -6.90
N ASP A 246 -9.20 14.46 -7.76
CA ASP A 246 -8.30 13.30 -7.76
C ASP A 246 -7.27 13.44 -6.64
N TYR A 247 -7.47 12.68 -5.58
CA TYR A 247 -6.58 12.66 -4.42
C TYR A 247 -5.47 11.59 -4.50
N ASP A 248 -5.39 10.85 -5.59
CA ASP A 248 -4.47 9.71 -5.73
C ASP A 248 -2.99 10.08 -5.56
N ILE A 249 -2.66 11.36 -5.77
CA ILE A 249 -1.30 11.87 -5.58
C ILE A 249 -0.90 12.03 -4.09
N TYR A 250 -1.85 12.25 -3.18
CA TYR A 250 -1.55 12.56 -1.77
C TYR A 250 -0.77 11.47 -1.04
N PRO A 251 -1.19 10.19 -1.07
CA PRO A 251 -0.41 9.12 -0.44
C PRO A 251 0.93 8.89 -1.13
N GLN A 252 1.05 9.20 -2.43
CA GLN A 252 2.32 9.16 -3.14
C GLN A 252 3.30 10.23 -2.62
N ILE A 253 2.82 11.47 -2.38
CA ILE A 253 3.63 12.55 -1.81
C ILE A 253 4.19 12.16 -0.44
N LEU A 254 3.36 11.58 0.43
CA LEU A 254 3.81 11.14 1.74
C LEU A 254 4.87 10.04 1.64
N ALA A 255 4.62 9.04 0.78
CA ALA A 255 5.58 7.96 0.52
C ALA A 255 6.90 8.50 -0.07
N ILE A 256 6.84 9.48 -0.99
CA ILE A 256 8.02 10.11 -1.59
C ILE A 256 8.86 10.83 -0.54
N LYS A 257 8.24 11.64 0.32
CA LYS A 257 8.96 12.32 1.40
C LYS A 257 9.70 11.32 2.28
N TYR A 258 9.00 10.26 2.71
CA TYR A 258 9.59 9.19 3.50
C TYR A 258 10.76 8.50 2.78
N MET A 259 10.56 8.11 1.52
CA MET A 259 11.62 7.47 0.74
C MET A 259 12.82 8.38 0.51
N CYS A 260 12.59 9.67 0.23
CA CYS A 260 13.68 10.64 0.03
C CYS A 260 14.53 10.78 1.29
N ASP A 261 13.91 10.88 2.48
CA ASP A 261 14.66 10.96 3.74
C ASP A 261 15.55 9.72 3.92
N LYS A 262 15.01 8.52 3.68
CA LYS A 262 15.78 7.27 3.80
C LYS A 262 16.87 7.13 2.72
N LEU A 263 16.59 7.50 1.47
CA LEU A 263 17.57 7.42 0.39
C LEU A 263 18.72 8.43 0.58
N LEU A 264 18.42 9.55 1.22
CA LEU A 264 19.45 10.50 1.66
C LEU A 264 20.36 9.89 2.75
N ASP A 265 19.77 9.25 3.76
CA ASP A 265 20.50 8.53 4.82
C ASP A 265 21.37 7.41 4.25
N TYR A 266 20.89 6.67 3.27
CA TYR A 266 21.62 5.63 2.55
C TYR A 266 22.66 6.20 1.55
N LYS A 267 22.73 7.53 1.37
CA LYS A 267 23.59 8.21 0.37
C LYS A 267 23.32 7.75 -1.08
N LEU A 268 22.09 7.37 -1.37
CA LEU A 268 21.63 6.95 -2.71
C LEU A 268 21.02 8.12 -3.49
N LEU A 269 20.60 9.18 -2.80
CA LEU A 269 20.20 10.47 -3.36
C LEU A 269 20.88 11.60 -2.59
N ASP A 270 21.05 12.75 -3.22
CA ASP A 270 21.48 13.98 -2.55
C ASP A 270 20.30 14.89 -2.18
N LYS A 271 20.56 15.93 -1.36
CA LYS A 271 19.54 16.89 -0.91
C LYS A 271 18.84 17.62 -2.07
N LYS A 272 19.57 17.93 -3.14
CA LYS A 272 19.02 18.62 -4.31
C LYS A 272 18.07 17.72 -5.08
N GLN A 273 18.44 16.46 -5.28
CA GLN A 273 17.59 15.45 -5.91
C GLN A 273 16.32 15.22 -5.09
N CYS A 274 16.44 15.01 -3.77
CA CYS A 274 15.29 14.84 -2.88
C CYS A 274 14.33 16.03 -2.94
N LYS A 275 14.86 17.26 -2.90
CA LYS A 275 14.07 18.47 -3.03
C LYS A 275 13.34 18.54 -4.38
N ASN A 276 14.04 18.29 -5.48
CA ASN A 276 13.44 18.32 -6.82
C ASN A 276 12.29 17.29 -6.95
N ILE A 277 12.47 16.10 -6.40
CA ILE A 277 11.44 15.05 -6.41
C ILE A 277 10.22 15.51 -5.63
N VAL A 278 10.40 15.94 -4.39
CA VAL A 278 9.29 16.41 -3.54
C VAL A 278 8.57 17.59 -4.17
N ASP A 279 9.30 18.60 -4.66
CA ASP A 279 8.73 19.79 -5.30
C ASP A 279 7.92 19.41 -6.57
N HIS A 280 8.38 18.43 -7.35
CA HIS A 280 7.68 17.97 -8.55
C HIS A 280 6.34 17.35 -8.23
N PHE A 281 6.28 16.52 -7.19
CA PHE A 281 5.03 15.86 -6.75
C PHE A 281 4.07 16.84 -6.06
N THR A 282 4.59 17.81 -5.31
CA THR A 282 3.75 18.77 -4.58
C THR A 282 3.18 19.89 -5.44
N LYS A 283 3.72 20.14 -6.62
CA LYS A 283 3.17 21.13 -7.58
C LYS A 283 1.82 20.73 -8.18
N GLU A 284 1.41 19.49 -8.04
CA GLU A 284 0.14 18.96 -8.57
C GLU A 284 -1.00 19.02 -7.54
N VAL A 285 -0.75 19.57 -6.35
CA VAL A 285 -1.68 19.79 -5.27
C VAL A 285 -1.90 21.29 -5.06
#